data_91cf998ccdf76d6e97f64b3121a82850
#
_entry.id   91cf998ccdf76d6e97f64b3121a82850
#
_cell.length_a   1.000
_cell.length_b   1.000
_cell.length_c   1.000
_cell.angle_alpha   90.00
_cell.angle_beta   90.00
_cell.angle_gamma   90.00
#
_symmetry.space_group_name_H-M   'P 1'
#
loop_
_entity.id
_entity.type
_entity.pdbx_description
1 polymer ?
#
loop_
_entity_poly.entity_id
_entity_poly.type
_entity_poly.pdbx_seq_one_letter_code
_entity_poly.pdbx_strand_id
1 'polypeptide(L)'
;MNTKLKRTAAMCAALVMAGTVLTACGGSSNNGGDTTTTAAQGGDTTAAADSDAGNAEGGDAQAPASNDGLSGTIKVLHHRTDRDQDGTMAKLTEGFNALYPNVTVEYQSFTNYADDIATMMQSDNYGDVVMTPQALKQADLPNFFASFGSYDELSQKYYWLENYSVDGQVYALPTGGTASGILYNKKVWADAGITSLPTTTEEFLGCLKQIKENTDAIPYYTNYNAAWCITQWQSLVVGASGDPDYNTKLLTEKNDLFSAGSPYDAVYGTLFDIYADPTLHEEDPMTTDWEGCKPAFAQGKIATMVLGSWAISQFQEAAEQVGTDPADVGYMPFPNSIDGKIYSVSSNDYMMSVNKNSSNLDAAMAYAEWFCTDSGFAQNEGEISGLKGAAMPETLSSFDELGVELFVENPTPADLIGKWDEIAKASEVDPWGDASTNFKFRMAEAAFNGKGRDEYDKIAADVNAAWAASRDEILG
;
A
#
# COMPACT_ATOMS: atom_id res chain seq x y z
N MET A 1 41.41 -33.12 16.38
CA MET A 1 41.17 -34.28 15.47
C MET A 1 40.16 -33.81 14.42
N ASN A 2 40.65 -33.56 13.21
CA ASN A 2 39.92 -32.97 12.09
C ASN A 2 38.91 -33.93 11.48
N THR A 3 37.69 -33.51 11.23
CA THR A 3 36.88 -34.16 10.20
C THR A 3 36.09 -33.08 9.42
N LYS A 4 36.59 -32.83 8.22
CA LYS A 4 35.95 -32.04 7.16
C LYS A 4 34.83 -32.88 6.55
N LEU A 5 33.59 -32.37 6.53
CA LEU A 5 32.53 -32.94 5.70
C LEU A 5 32.41 -32.14 4.40
N LYS A 6 32.54 -32.88 3.29
CA LYS A 6 32.51 -32.38 1.91
C LYS A 6 31.04 -32.10 1.50
N ARG A 7 30.81 -30.96 0.92
CA ARG A 7 29.59 -30.64 0.18
C ARG A 7 29.66 -31.23 -1.21
N THR A 8 28.66 -32.03 -1.58
CA THR A 8 28.49 -32.60 -2.92
C THR A 8 27.53 -31.73 -3.70
N ALA A 9 27.99 -31.12 -4.77
CA ALA A 9 27.16 -30.39 -5.73
C ALA A 9 26.47 -31.43 -6.65
N ALA A 10 25.16 -31.32 -6.80
CA ALA A 10 24.41 -32.04 -7.82
C ALA A 10 24.08 -31.09 -8.97
N MET A 11 24.70 -31.35 -10.12
CA MET A 11 24.36 -30.83 -11.44
C MET A 11 23.09 -31.54 -11.91
N CYS A 12 22.04 -30.80 -12.28
CA CYS A 12 20.95 -31.31 -13.11
C CYS A 12 21.07 -30.73 -14.52
N ALA A 13 21.16 -31.66 -15.47
CA ALA A 13 21.33 -31.42 -16.89
C ALA A 13 20.02 -30.99 -17.55
N ALA A 14 20.10 -30.03 -18.46
CA ALA A 14 19.05 -29.60 -19.35
C ALA A 14 18.76 -30.67 -20.43
N LEU A 15 17.49 -31.01 -20.65
CA LEU A 15 17.01 -31.73 -21.80
C LEU A 15 16.26 -30.77 -22.72
N VAL A 16 16.84 -30.53 -23.88
CA VAL A 16 16.21 -29.88 -25.03
C VAL A 16 15.37 -30.93 -25.76
N MET A 17 14.08 -30.65 -25.98
CA MET A 17 13.31 -31.35 -27.01
C MET A 17 12.71 -30.32 -27.98
N ALA A 18 13.25 -30.41 -29.18
CA ALA A 18 12.68 -29.81 -30.40
C ALA A 18 11.57 -30.71 -30.96
N GLY A 19 10.48 -30.12 -31.42
CA GLY A 19 9.38 -30.86 -32.07
C GLY A 19 8.45 -29.95 -32.84
N THR A 20 8.79 -29.72 -34.09
CA THR A 20 8.04 -29.70 -35.35
C THR A 20 6.73 -28.93 -35.51
N VAL A 21 6.85 -28.00 -36.43
CA VAL A 21 5.82 -27.25 -37.18
C VAL A 21 4.95 -28.19 -37.98
N LEU A 22 3.63 -27.95 -38.00
CA LEU A 22 2.74 -28.38 -39.05
C LEU A 22 1.78 -27.24 -39.42
N THR A 23 2.04 -26.69 -40.58
CA THR A 23 1.18 -25.82 -41.37
C THR A 23 0.01 -26.61 -41.97
N ALA A 24 -1.18 -26.06 -41.92
CA ALA A 24 -2.25 -26.40 -42.90
C ALA A 24 -3.05 -25.16 -43.26
N CYS A 25 -2.97 -24.83 -44.52
CA CYS A 25 -3.75 -23.82 -45.25
C CYS A 25 -5.14 -24.32 -45.61
N GLY A 26 -6.03 -23.35 -45.88
CA GLY A 26 -7.22 -23.47 -46.71
C GLY A 26 -8.50 -23.08 -45.98
N GLY A 27 -9.34 -22.22 -46.45
CA GLY A 27 -9.57 -21.51 -47.68
C GLY A 27 -10.94 -20.83 -47.63
N SER A 28 -11.03 -19.78 -48.38
CA SER A 28 -12.14 -18.87 -48.75
C SER A 28 -13.58 -19.42 -48.75
N SER A 29 -14.56 -18.56 -48.43
CA SER A 29 -15.42 -17.89 -49.42
C SER A 29 -16.59 -17.14 -48.76
N ASN A 30 -16.68 -15.90 -49.11
CA ASN A 30 -17.74 -15.04 -49.63
C ASN A 30 -19.20 -15.47 -49.51
N ASN A 31 -20.04 -14.55 -49.04
CA ASN A 31 -21.15 -13.81 -49.67
C ASN A 31 -21.97 -13.15 -48.58
N GLY A 32 -22.27 -11.84 -48.56
CA GLY A 32 -22.90 -11.05 -49.58
C GLY A 32 -24.39 -10.94 -49.29
N GLY A 33 -24.89 -9.78 -48.92
CA GLY A 33 -26.32 -9.54 -48.80
C GLY A 33 -26.62 -8.19 -48.15
N ASP A 34 -26.68 -7.20 -49.01
CA ASP A 34 -27.28 -5.86 -48.89
C ASP A 34 -28.76 -5.90 -48.48
N THR A 35 -29.28 -4.90 -47.80
CA THR A 35 -30.38 -4.00 -48.20
C THR A 35 -30.86 -3.15 -47.01
N THR A 36 -30.60 -1.86 -47.10
CA THR A 36 -31.44 -0.68 -47.35
C THR A 36 -32.59 -0.37 -46.39
N THR A 37 -32.44 0.83 -45.80
CA THR A 37 -33.38 1.97 -45.71
C THR A 37 -34.81 1.77 -45.21
N THR A 38 -35.24 2.56 -44.23
CA THR A 38 -36.10 3.73 -44.47
C THR A 38 -36.29 4.57 -43.20
N ALA A 39 -36.21 5.91 -43.41
CA ALA A 39 -36.62 6.96 -42.51
C ALA A 39 -38.14 7.16 -42.51
N ALA A 40 -38.70 7.60 -41.41
CA ALA A 40 -39.95 8.37 -41.44
C ALA A 40 -40.01 9.35 -40.28
N GLN A 41 -40.19 10.57 -40.65
CA GLN A 41 -40.49 11.80 -39.92
C GLN A 41 -41.92 11.84 -39.35
N GLY A 42 -42.07 12.80 -38.42
CA GLY A 42 -43.33 13.51 -38.12
C GLY A 42 -43.74 13.30 -36.70
N GLY A 43 -43.92 14.27 -35.84
CA GLY A 43 -44.39 15.61 -35.96
C GLY A 43 -45.24 15.88 -34.74
N ASP A 44 -44.87 16.87 -34.03
CA ASP A 44 -45.58 18.07 -33.60
C ASP A 44 -46.60 18.01 -32.45
N THR A 45 -46.37 19.00 -31.56
CA THR A 45 -47.20 20.03 -30.91
C THR A 45 -47.68 19.84 -29.47
N THR A 46 -47.17 20.83 -28.69
CA THR A 46 -47.84 21.74 -27.71
C THR A 46 -48.35 21.11 -26.40
N ALA A 47 -48.17 21.73 -25.25
CA ALA A 47 -48.19 23.11 -24.80
C ALA A 47 -47.74 23.25 -23.33
N ALA A 48 -47.37 24.44 -22.99
CA ALA A 48 -46.92 25.02 -21.75
C ALA A 48 -47.73 24.74 -20.48
N ALA A 49 -47.04 24.72 -19.34
CA ALA A 49 -47.49 25.33 -18.11
C ALA A 49 -46.28 25.78 -17.27
N ASP A 50 -46.28 27.05 -17.03
CA ASP A 50 -45.41 27.87 -16.19
C ASP A 50 -45.45 27.40 -14.72
N SER A 51 -44.29 27.30 -14.05
CA SER A 51 -44.19 27.66 -12.62
C SER A 51 -42.71 27.99 -12.28
N ASP A 52 -42.56 29.25 -12.01
CA ASP A 52 -41.44 29.98 -11.45
C ASP A 52 -40.90 29.31 -10.17
N ALA A 53 -39.58 29.06 -10.08
CA ALA A 53 -38.82 28.99 -8.82
C ALA A 53 -37.32 29.06 -9.06
N GLY A 54 -36.73 30.19 -8.73
CA GLY A 54 -35.43 30.25 -8.04
C GLY A 54 -34.19 29.94 -8.83
N ASN A 55 -33.59 30.96 -9.41
CA ASN A 55 -32.23 31.05 -9.93
C ASN A 55 -31.20 30.69 -8.84
N ALA A 56 -30.55 29.54 -8.93
CA ALA A 56 -29.27 29.29 -8.32
C ALA A 56 -28.27 29.24 -9.49
N GLU A 57 -27.45 30.26 -9.57
CA GLU A 57 -26.31 30.32 -10.48
C GLU A 57 -25.39 29.14 -10.22
N GLY A 58 -25.50 28.11 -11.03
CA GLY A 58 -24.45 27.09 -11.22
C GLY A 58 -23.32 27.75 -11.97
N GLY A 59 -22.20 27.99 -11.31
CA GLY A 59 -20.98 28.36 -11.99
C GLY A 59 -20.63 27.25 -12.99
N ASP A 60 -20.59 27.60 -14.27
CA ASP A 60 -19.97 26.77 -15.30
C ASP A 60 -18.52 26.53 -14.87
N ALA A 61 -18.22 25.31 -14.44
CA ALA A 61 -16.86 24.85 -14.32
C ALA A 61 -16.28 24.85 -15.75
N GLN A 62 -15.55 25.88 -16.06
CA GLN A 62 -14.84 26.02 -17.33
C GLN A 62 -13.82 24.88 -17.38
N ALA A 63 -13.95 24.00 -18.39
CA ALA A 63 -12.96 22.96 -18.63
C ALA A 63 -11.57 23.61 -18.66
N PRO A 64 -10.56 23.01 -17.99
CA PRO A 64 -9.21 23.57 -17.98
C PRO A 64 -8.72 23.73 -19.41
N ALA A 65 -8.07 24.89 -19.70
CA ALA A 65 -7.56 25.20 -21.02
C ALA A 65 -6.50 24.15 -21.40
N SER A 66 -6.62 23.54 -22.59
CA SER A 66 -5.58 22.62 -23.13
C SER A 66 -4.24 23.33 -23.25
N ASN A 67 -3.16 22.67 -22.89
CA ASN A 67 -1.80 23.20 -23.09
C ASN A 67 -1.16 22.52 -24.31
N ASP A 68 -1.44 23.09 -25.49
CA ASP A 68 -0.96 22.56 -26.78
C ASP A 68 0.56 22.76 -27.00
N GLY A 69 1.25 23.47 -26.09
CA GLY A 69 2.68 23.75 -26.15
C GLY A 69 3.59 22.58 -25.78
N LEU A 70 3.07 21.62 -24.99
CA LEU A 70 3.83 20.42 -24.63
C LEU A 70 3.58 19.31 -25.67
N SER A 71 4.64 18.61 -26.05
CA SER A 71 4.56 17.50 -27.01
C SER A 71 5.68 16.50 -26.78
N GLY A 72 5.54 15.31 -27.32
CA GLY A 72 6.54 14.25 -27.26
C GLY A 72 5.96 12.95 -26.69
N THR A 73 6.83 11.96 -26.55
CA THR A 73 6.47 10.68 -25.93
C THR A 73 7.18 10.55 -24.60
N ILE A 74 6.42 10.30 -23.53
CA ILE A 74 6.95 10.02 -22.20
C ILE A 74 6.70 8.55 -21.85
N LYS A 75 7.68 7.94 -21.18
CA LYS A 75 7.61 6.58 -20.69
C LYS A 75 7.44 6.58 -19.19
N VAL A 76 6.36 5.96 -18.71
CA VAL A 76 5.98 5.88 -17.29
C VAL A 76 6.22 4.45 -16.79
N LEU A 77 7.05 4.29 -15.77
CA LEU A 77 7.37 2.99 -15.16
C LEU A 77 6.66 2.84 -13.82
N HIS A 78 5.92 1.74 -13.63
CA HIS A 78 5.14 1.51 -12.42
C HIS A 78 5.01 0.01 -12.08
N HIS A 79 4.47 -0.29 -10.88
CA HIS A 79 4.31 -1.66 -10.36
C HIS A 79 2.92 -2.27 -10.63
N ARG A 80 1.93 -1.48 -11.08
CA ARG A 80 0.53 -1.91 -11.22
C ARG A 80 0.31 -2.64 -12.54
N THR A 81 0.79 -3.90 -12.63
CA THR A 81 0.57 -4.77 -13.81
C THR A 81 -0.89 -5.12 -14.01
N ASP A 82 -1.67 -5.17 -12.94
CA ASP A 82 -3.12 -5.35 -12.92
C ASP A 82 -3.84 -4.20 -13.65
N ARG A 83 -3.46 -2.95 -13.39
CA ARG A 83 -4.08 -1.76 -13.97
C ARG A 83 -3.70 -1.53 -15.43
N ASP A 84 -2.60 -2.11 -15.90
CA ASP A 84 -2.32 -2.20 -17.34
C ASP A 84 -3.24 -3.21 -18.03
N GLN A 85 -3.46 -4.37 -17.38
CA GLN A 85 -4.22 -5.47 -17.95
C GLN A 85 -5.72 -5.18 -18.02
N ASP A 86 -6.28 -4.48 -17.03
CA ASP A 86 -7.69 -4.10 -16.97
C ASP A 86 -8.01 -2.82 -17.76
N GLY A 87 -6.97 -2.11 -18.25
CA GLY A 87 -7.10 -0.88 -19.05
C GLY A 87 -7.27 0.39 -18.22
N THR A 88 -7.16 0.34 -16.88
CA THR A 88 -7.30 1.51 -16.00
C THR A 88 -6.28 2.58 -16.33
N MET A 89 -4.98 2.22 -16.53
CA MET A 89 -3.95 3.20 -16.87
C MET A 89 -4.22 3.88 -18.22
N ALA A 90 -4.67 3.13 -19.21
CA ALA A 90 -5.05 3.68 -20.52
C ALA A 90 -6.21 4.68 -20.40
N LYS A 91 -7.22 4.36 -19.58
CA LYS A 91 -8.37 5.23 -19.33
C LYS A 91 -7.97 6.50 -18.60
N LEU A 92 -7.08 6.41 -17.59
CA LEU A 92 -6.54 7.60 -16.92
C LEU A 92 -5.83 8.52 -17.92
N THR A 93 -5.08 7.96 -18.88
CA THR A 93 -4.39 8.75 -19.91
C THR A 93 -5.33 9.61 -20.77
N GLU A 94 -6.57 9.20 -20.97
CA GLU A 94 -7.56 10.02 -21.70
C GLU A 94 -7.77 11.38 -21.01
N GLY A 95 -7.80 11.40 -19.67
CA GLY A 95 -7.91 12.64 -18.89
C GLY A 95 -6.69 13.55 -19.06
N PHE A 96 -5.49 12.97 -19.05
CA PHE A 96 -4.25 13.73 -19.32
C PHE A 96 -4.22 14.28 -20.74
N ASN A 97 -4.56 13.46 -21.73
CA ASN A 97 -4.56 13.86 -23.13
C ASN A 97 -5.61 14.93 -23.48
N ALA A 98 -6.68 15.05 -22.68
CA ALA A 98 -7.62 16.15 -22.83
C ALA A 98 -6.97 17.52 -22.51
N LEU A 99 -5.95 17.53 -21.62
CA LEU A 99 -5.18 18.73 -21.24
C LEU A 99 -3.93 18.92 -22.11
N TYR A 100 -3.30 17.82 -22.52
CA TYR A 100 -2.01 17.78 -23.22
C TYR A 100 -2.09 16.89 -24.47
N PRO A 101 -2.83 17.30 -25.53
CA PRO A 101 -3.19 16.44 -26.65
C PRO A 101 -2.01 16.01 -27.53
N ASN A 102 -0.87 16.69 -27.43
CA ASN A 102 0.32 16.39 -28.22
C ASN A 102 1.36 15.53 -27.46
N VAL A 103 1.02 15.09 -26.23
CA VAL A 103 1.90 14.22 -25.43
C VAL A 103 1.36 12.78 -25.54
N THR A 104 2.23 11.84 -25.92
CA THR A 104 1.94 10.42 -25.89
C THR A 104 2.50 9.81 -24.59
N VAL A 105 1.68 9.03 -23.88
CA VAL A 105 2.09 8.33 -22.65
C VAL A 105 2.24 6.85 -22.96
N GLU A 106 3.40 6.27 -22.70
CA GLU A 106 3.69 4.84 -22.80
C GLU A 106 3.93 4.28 -21.40
N TYR A 107 3.12 3.31 -21.00
CA TYR A 107 3.28 2.62 -19.71
C TYR A 107 4.15 1.37 -19.85
N GLN A 108 4.92 1.10 -18.81
CA GLN A 108 5.60 -0.17 -18.62
C GLN A 108 5.54 -0.55 -17.15
N SER A 109 4.88 -1.66 -16.86
CA SER A 109 4.74 -2.21 -15.52
C SER A 109 5.66 -3.40 -15.28
N PHE A 110 6.01 -3.63 -14.00
CA PHE A 110 6.91 -4.69 -13.58
C PHE A 110 6.36 -5.40 -12.34
N THR A 111 6.38 -6.72 -12.34
CA THR A 111 5.98 -7.53 -11.18
C THR A 111 7.01 -7.42 -10.03
N ASN A 112 8.30 -7.40 -10.36
CA ASN A 112 9.39 -7.23 -9.39
C ASN A 112 9.93 -5.79 -9.45
N TYR A 113 9.03 -4.82 -9.30
CA TYR A 113 9.30 -3.41 -9.59
C TYR A 113 10.55 -2.86 -8.92
N ALA A 114 10.75 -3.13 -7.62
CA ALA A 114 11.87 -2.57 -6.85
C ALA A 114 13.23 -2.99 -7.43
N ASP A 115 13.41 -4.27 -7.73
CA ASP A 115 14.67 -4.81 -8.26
C ASP A 115 14.91 -4.41 -9.72
N ASP A 116 13.83 -4.44 -10.52
CA ASP A 116 13.88 -4.10 -11.93
C ASP A 116 14.24 -2.62 -12.12
N ILE A 117 13.61 -1.70 -11.39
CA ILE A 117 13.91 -0.28 -11.45
C ILE A 117 15.29 0.04 -10.89
N ALA A 118 15.69 -0.56 -9.76
CA ALA A 118 17.05 -0.37 -9.22
C ALA A 118 18.13 -0.77 -10.24
N THR A 119 17.87 -1.82 -11.03
CA THR A 119 18.76 -2.23 -12.12
C THR A 119 18.77 -1.23 -13.28
N MET A 120 17.59 -0.74 -13.71
CA MET A 120 17.47 0.25 -14.79
C MET A 120 18.13 1.59 -14.42
N MET A 121 18.02 2.01 -13.15
CA MET A 121 18.63 3.24 -12.63
C MET A 121 20.16 3.22 -12.60
N GLN A 122 20.81 2.08 -12.84
CA GLN A 122 22.27 2.01 -13.07
C GLN A 122 22.67 2.57 -14.45
N SER A 123 21.70 2.89 -15.28
CA SER A 123 21.87 3.58 -16.57
C SER A 123 20.93 4.78 -16.62
N ASP A 124 21.13 5.69 -17.56
CA ASP A 124 20.27 6.87 -17.74
C ASP A 124 18.88 6.52 -18.33
N ASN A 125 18.63 5.25 -18.68
CA ASN A 125 17.41 4.79 -19.35
C ASN A 125 16.46 4.06 -18.38
N TYR A 126 15.92 4.79 -17.39
CA TYR A 126 14.88 4.32 -16.46
C TYR A 126 13.52 5.01 -16.66
N GLY A 127 13.18 5.29 -17.94
CA GLY A 127 11.93 5.98 -18.29
C GLY A 127 12.02 7.49 -18.05
N ASP A 128 10.91 8.18 -18.29
CA ASP A 128 10.76 9.62 -18.06
C ASP A 128 10.12 9.88 -16.70
N VAL A 129 9.14 9.07 -16.32
CA VAL A 129 8.44 9.11 -15.03
C VAL A 129 8.51 7.73 -14.38
N VAL A 130 8.75 7.69 -13.08
CA VAL A 130 8.84 6.44 -12.32
C VAL A 130 8.09 6.55 -10.99
N MET A 131 7.49 5.48 -10.54
CA MET A 131 7.15 5.34 -9.14
C MET A 131 8.45 5.17 -8.36
N THR A 132 8.70 6.08 -7.43
CA THR A 132 10.01 6.18 -6.75
C THR A 132 10.33 4.88 -6.01
N PRO A 133 11.48 4.23 -6.26
CA PRO A 133 11.87 3.03 -5.53
C PRO A 133 12.01 3.30 -4.03
N GLN A 134 11.30 2.54 -3.20
CA GLN A 134 11.30 2.72 -1.75
C GLN A 134 12.68 2.49 -1.09
N ALA A 135 13.53 1.67 -1.70
CA ALA A 135 14.88 1.40 -1.22
C ALA A 135 15.90 2.51 -1.55
N LEU A 136 15.52 3.52 -2.35
CA LEU A 136 16.40 4.62 -2.72
C LEU A 136 16.59 5.55 -1.52
N LYS A 137 17.85 5.82 -1.19
CA LYS A 137 18.17 6.73 -0.07
C LYS A 137 17.77 8.15 -0.41
N GLN A 138 17.21 8.86 0.56
CA GLN A 138 16.82 10.27 0.42
C GLN A 138 17.94 11.13 -0.16
N ALA A 139 19.17 11.01 0.33
CA ALA A 139 20.31 11.77 -0.13
C ALA A 139 20.67 11.55 -1.60
N ASP A 140 20.24 10.44 -2.19
CA ASP A 140 20.53 10.08 -3.58
C ASP A 140 19.48 10.60 -4.58
N LEU A 141 18.32 11.06 -4.11
CA LEU A 141 17.23 11.55 -4.96
C LEU A 141 17.68 12.58 -6.01
N PRO A 142 18.50 13.60 -5.67
CA PRO A 142 18.96 14.60 -6.65
C PRO A 142 19.88 14.01 -7.74
N ASN A 143 20.45 12.83 -7.50
CA ASN A 143 21.31 12.16 -8.48
C ASN A 143 20.50 11.61 -9.66
N PHE A 144 19.22 11.31 -9.43
CA PHE A 144 18.34 10.64 -10.40
C PHE A 144 17.20 11.53 -10.87
N PHE A 145 16.62 12.36 -10.01
CA PHE A 145 15.34 13.00 -10.27
C PHE A 145 15.44 14.52 -10.42
N ALA A 146 14.51 15.06 -11.19
CA ALA A 146 14.29 16.49 -11.27
C ALA A 146 13.52 16.99 -10.03
N SER A 147 13.81 18.22 -9.59
CA SER A 147 13.06 18.85 -8.51
C SER A 147 11.71 19.36 -9.00
N PHE A 148 10.66 19.13 -8.21
CA PHE A 148 9.33 19.75 -8.39
C PHE A 148 9.26 21.16 -7.82
N GLY A 149 10.21 21.57 -7.00
CA GLY A 149 10.27 22.89 -6.39
C GLY A 149 10.57 22.87 -4.89
N SER A 150 10.30 24.00 -4.26
CA SER A 150 10.59 24.24 -2.85
C SER A 150 9.70 23.39 -1.94
N TYR A 151 10.32 22.76 -0.92
CA TYR A 151 9.60 22.06 0.13
C TYR A 151 8.63 22.99 0.87
N ASP A 152 9.04 24.22 1.20
CA ASP A 152 8.20 25.17 1.92
C ASP A 152 6.88 25.48 1.18
N GLU A 153 6.92 25.55 -0.13
CA GLU A 153 5.73 25.79 -0.96
C GLU A 153 4.90 24.51 -1.14
N LEU A 154 5.54 23.40 -1.51
CA LEU A 154 4.84 22.16 -1.82
C LEU A 154 4.28 21.48 -0.59
N SER A 155 4.91 21.61 0.58
CA SER A 155 4.40 21.08 1.84
C SER A 155 3.11 21.74 2.32
N GLN A 156 2.72 22.92 1.77
CA GLN A 156 1.39 23.48 2.00
C GLN A 156 0.29 22.73 1.23
N LYS A 157 0.65 22.09 0.13
CA LYS A 157 -0.28 21.43 -0.80
C LYS A 157 -0.32 19.91 -0.61
N TYR A 158 0.83 19.28 -0.33
CA TYR A 158 0.96 17.83 -0.28
C TYR A 158 1.33 17.33 1.11
N TYR A 159 0.92 16.08 1.40
CA TYR A 159 1.42 15.27 2.51
C TYR A 159 2.70 14.52 2.12
N TRP A 160 3.44 14.00 3.08
CA TRP A 160 4.52 12.99 2.97
C TRP A 160 5.71 13.39 2.07
N LEU A 161 6.07 14.68 2.01
CA LEU A 161 7.21 15.14 1.21
C LEU A 161 8.56 15.02 1.91
N GLU A 162 8.57 14.79 3.22
CA GLU A 162 9.73 14.90 4.11
C GLU A 162 10.88 14.00 3.64
N ASN A 163 10.59 12.71 3.46
CA ASN A 163 11.57 11.69 3.05
C ASN A 163 11.96 11.77 1.56
N TYR A 164 11.29 12.64 0.82
CA TYR A 164 11.51 12.84 -0.64
C TYR A 164 12.02 14.24 -0.95
N SER A 165 12.57 14.91 0.06
CA SER A 165 13.13 16.26 -0.04
C SER A 165 14.60 16.29 0.39
N VAL A 166 15.43 17.00 -0.36
CA VAL A 166 16.86 17.20 -0.08
C VAL A 166 17.19 18.67 -0.28
N ASP A 167 17.89 19.28 0.67
CA ASP A 167 18.29 20.68 0.62
C ASP A 167 17.12 21.65 0.32
N GLY A 168 15.95 21.37 0.88
CA GLY A 168 14.74 22.16 0.70
C GLY A 168 14.08 22.05 -0.67
N GLN A 169 14.45 21.05 -1.48
CA GLN A 169 13.85 20.74 -2.78
C GLN A 169 13.15 19.40 -2.75
N VAL A 170 11.96 19.29 -3.37
CA VAL A 170 11.13 18.08 -3.44
C VAL A 170 11.42 17.33 -4.74
N TYR A 171 11.64 16.01 -4.66
CA TYR A 171 12.01 15.16 -5.80
C TYR A 171 10.97 14.09 -6.14
N ALA A 172 9.90 13.99 -5.34
CA ALA A 172 8.79 13.10 -5.63
C ALA A 172 7.48 13.66 -5.08
N LEU A 173 6.36 13.37 -5.77
CA LEU A 173 5.00 13.70 -5.34
C LEU A 173 4.23 12.44 -4.96
N PRO A 174 3.33 12.49 -3.97
CA PRO A 174 2.57 11.32 -3.54
C PRO A 174 1.51 10.91 -4.56
N THR A 175 1.50 9.62 -4.96
CA THR A 175 0.44 9.06 -5.80
C THR A 175 -0.84 8.79 -5.01
N GLY A 176 -0.67 8.46 -3.74
CA GLY A 176 -1.70 8.19 -2.76
C GLY A 176 -1.08 7.81 -1.43
N GLY A 177 -1.91 7.53 -0.46
CA GLY A 177 -1.50 7.09 0.86
C GLY A 177 -2.45 6.08 1.49
N THR A 178 -1.98 5.46 2.54
CA THR A 178 -2.67 4.39 3.24
C THR A 178 -2.80 4.68 4.74
N ALA A 179 -3.85 4.18 5.35
CA ALA A 179 -3.97 4.13 6.81
C ALA A 179 -3.52 2.77 7.33
N SER A 180 -2.92 2.74 8.50
CA SER A 180 -2.60 1.49 9.20
C SER A 180 -3.83 0.91 9.91
N GLY A 181 -4.01 -0.42 9.85
CA GLY A 181 -5.15 -1.03 10.50
C GLY A 181 -5.31 -2.53 10.23
N ILE A 182 -6.55 -2.98 10.35
CA ILE A 182 -6.93 -4.39 10.31
C ILE A 182 -8.10 -4.56 9.35
N LEU A 183 -7.90 -5.39 8.34
CA LEU A 183 -8.95 -5.84 7.44
C LEU A 183 -9.78 -6.93 8.13
N TYR A 184 -11.13 -6.84 8.06
CA TYR A 184 -12.00 -7.86 8.64
C TYR A 184 -13.24 -8.12 7.77
N ASN A 185 -13.73 -9.34 7.77
CA ASN A 185 -14.96 -9.70 7.08
C ASN A 185 -16.17 -9.42 7.99
N LYS A 186 -16.94 -8.36 7.67
CA LYS A 186 -18.09 -7.89 8.46
C LYS A 186 -19.13 -8.98 8.67
N LYS A 187 -19.38 -9.79 7.62
CA LYS A 187 -20.37 -10.87 7.70
C LYS A 187 -19.92 -11.97 8.67
N VAL A 188 -18.66 -12.40 8.60
CA VAL A 188 -18.11 -13.41 9.51
C VAL A 188 -18.16 -12.92 10.96
N TRP A 189 -17.80 -11.65 11.20
CA TRP A 189 -17.86 -11.03 12.52
C TRP A 189 -19.30 -10.98 13.05
N ALA A 190 -20.26 -10.61 12.21
CA ALA A 190 -21.67 -10.60 12.57
C ALA A 190 -22.20 -12.02 12.83
N ASP A 191 -21.85 -12.99 11.99
CA ASP A 191 -22.23 -14.41 12.17
C ASP A 191 -21.64 -14.99 13.47
N ALA A 192 -20.46 -14.51 13.90
CA ALA A 192 -19.88 -14.83 15.20
C ALA A 192 -20.62 -14.17 16.38
N GLY A 193 -21.53 -13.22 16.14
CA GLY A 193 -22.26 -12.47 17.16
C GLY A 193 -21.50 -11.25 17.70
N ILE A 194 -20.47 -10.76 16.98
CA ILE A 194 -19.72 -9.56 17.34
C ILE A 194 -20.52 -8.36 16.81
N THR A 195 -20.98 -7.50 17.71
CA THR A 195 -21.87 -6.36 17.40
C THR A 195 -21.18 -4.99 17.50
N SER A 196 -19.95 -4.97 18.02
CA SER A 196 -19.14 -3.76 18.12
C SER A 196 -17.68 -4.11 17.88
N LEU A 197 -16.92 -3.16 17.30
CA LEU A 197 -15.49 -3.33 17.11
C LEU A 197 -14.75 -3.20 18.44
N PRO A 198 -13.65 -3.96 18.63
CA PRO A 198 -12.83 -3.89 19.84
C PRO A 198 -12.09 -2.55 19.94
N THR A 199 -11.89 -2.09 21.17
CA THR A 199 -11.14 -0.87 21.49
C THR A 199 -9.83 -1.15 22.24
N THR A 200 -9.65 -2.40 22.64
CA THR A 200 -8.43 -2.88 23.30
C THR A 200 -7.92 -4.17 22.66
N THR A 201 -6.66 -4.46 22.82
CA THR A 201 -6.04 -5.70 22.31
C THR A 201 -6.64 -6.95 22.95
N GLU A 202 -7.05 -6.87 24.24
CA GLU A 202 -7.74 -7.96 24.92
C GLU A 202 -9.12 -8.24 24.32
N GLU A 203 -9.90 -7.19 24.04
CA GLU A 203 -11.20 -7.33 23.35
C GLU A 203 -11.01 -7.93 21.95
N PHE A 204 -9.97 -7.52 21.23
CA PHE A 204 -9.67 -8.07 19.90
C PHE A 204 -9.37 -9.57 19.93
N LEU A 205 -8.51 -10.00 20.85
CA LEU A 205 -8.25 -11.44 21.08
C LEU A 205 -9.53 -12.18 21.49
N GLY A 206 -10.40 -11.53 22.25
CA GLY A 206 -11.74 -12.06 22.60
C GLY A 206 -12.62 -12.24 21.37
N CYS A 207 -12.63 -11.27 20.44
CA CYS A 207 -13.35 -11.38 19.16
C CYS A 207 -12.85 -12.55 18.32
N LEU A 208 -11.51 -12.73 18.19
CA LEU A 208 -10.95 -13.85 17.44
C LEU A 208 -11.36 -15.21 18.02
N LYS A 209 -11.37 -15.35 19.35
CA LYS A 209 -11.87 -16.56 20.03
C LYS A 209 -13.36 -16.80 19.77
N GLN A 210 -14.17 -15.74 19.82
CA GLN A 210 -15.60 -15.82 19.53
C GLN A 210 -15.87 -16.22 18.07
N ILE A 211 -15.06 -15.75 17.11
CA ILE A 211 -15.13 -16.21 15.71
C ILE A 211 -14.83 -17.71 15.62
N LYS A 212 -13.79 -18.17 16.32
CA LYS A 212 -13.45 -19.60 16.34
C LYS A 212 -14.54 -20.47 16.92
N GLU A 213 -15.21 -20.00 17.96
CA GLU A 213 -16.27 -20.76 18.65
C GLU A 213 -17.57 -20.82 17.84
N ASN A 214 -17.90 -19.77 17.07
CA ASN A 214 -19.21 -19.60 16.48
C ASN A 214 -19.23 -19.73 14.95
N THR A 215 -18.07 -19.87 14.29
CA THR A 215 -17.96 -19.99 12.83
C THR A 215 -16.91 -21.04 12.44
N ASP A 216 -16.91 -21.41 11.15
CA ASP A 216 -15.89 -22.28 10.56
C ASP A 216 -14.72 -21.47 9.94
N ALA A 217 -14.75 -20.15 10.05
CA ALA A 217 -13.72 -19.27 9.50
C ALA A 217 -12.40 -19.37 10.29
N ILE A 218 -11.29 -19.13 9.60
CA ILE A 218 -9.99 -18.88 10.23
C ILE A 218 -10.08 -17.49 10.89
N PRO A 219 -9.94 -17.37 12.23
CA PRO A 219 -10.11 -16.09 12.91
C PRO A 219 -9.11 -15.02 12.44
N TYR A 220 -7.84 -15.38 12.33
CA TYR A 220 -6.76 -14.55 11.82
C TYR A 220 -5.94 -15.33 10.79
N TYR A 221 -5.70 -14.76 9.62
CA TYR A 221 -4.86 -15.37 8.59
C TYR A 221 -3.50 -14.68 8.55
N THR A 222 -2.44 -15.45 8.81
CA THR A 222 -1.10 -14.87 9.04
C THR A 222 -0.42 -14.41 7.76
N ASN A 223 -0.70 -15.05 6.63
CA ASN A 223 0.07 -14.91 5.39
C ASN A 223 1.59 -15.08 5.58
N TYR A 224 2.00 -15.92 6.53
CA TYR A 224 3.38 -16.01 6.97
C TYR A 224 4.37 -16.38 5.87
N ASN A 225 3.95 -17.22 4.91
CA ASN A 225 4.78 -17.60 3.77
C ASN A 225 5.11 -16.40 2.84
N ALA A 226 4.24 -15.40 2.79
CA ALA A 226 4.53 -14.11 2.16
C ALA A 226 5.16 -13.19 3.22
N ALA A 227 6.48 -13.28 3.39
CA ALA A 227 7.23 -12.66 4.49
C ALA A 227 6.91 -11.17 4.72
N TRP A 228 6.62 -10.42 3.65
CA TRP A 228 6.25 -9.00 3.76
C TRP A 228 4.94 -8.77 4.54
N CYS A 229 4.03 -9.75 4.61
CA CYS A 229 2.76 -9.58 5.35
C CYS A 229 2.99 -9.41 6.86
N ILE A 230 4.01 -10.07 7.43
CA ILE A 230 4.33 -9.88 8.85
C ILE A 230 4.91 -8.49 9.11
N THR A 231 5.53 -7.86 8.12
CA THR A 231 6.04 -6.49 8.26
C THR A 231 4.92 -5.46 8.39
N GLN A 232 3.69 -5.77 7.93
CA GLN A 232 2.54 -4.87 8.06
C GLN A 232 2.18 -4.56 9.52
N TRP A 233 2.55 -5.42 10.47
CA TRP A 233 2.38 -5.13 11.89
C TRP A 233 3.18 -3.91 12.34
N GLN A 234 4.31 -3.61 11.69
CA GLN A 234 5.09 -2.41 12.02
C GLN A 234 4.32 -1.12 11.76
N SER A 235 3.48 -1.08 10.73
CA SER A 235 2.67 0.12 10.42
C SER A 235 1.69 0.49 11.53
N LEU A 236 1.33 -0.47 12.39
CA LEU A 236 0.42 -0.26 13.51
C LEU A 236 1.06 0.47 14.69
N VAL A 237 2.41 0.40 14.83
CA VAL A 237 3.12 0.86 16.03
C VAL A 237 2.96 2.35 16.28
N VAL A 238 3.16 3.16 15.24
CA VAL A 238 3.01 4.63 15.35
C VAL A 238 1.56 5.01 15.63
N GLY A 239 0.60 4.39 14.92
CA GLY A 239 -0.83 4.56 15.19
C GLY A 239 -1.18 4.19 16.64
N ALA A 240 -0.66 3.07 17.14
CA ALA A 240 -0.86 2.62 18.52
C ALA A 240 -0.24 3.56 19.56
N SER A 241 0.70 4.43 19.19
CA SER A 241 1.27 5.44 20.10
C SER A 241 0.39 6.67 20.29
N GLY A 242 -0.46 7.00 19.29
CA GLY A 242 -1.21 8.26 19.23
C GLY A 242 -0.32 9.51 19.18
N ASP A 243 0.95 9.37 18.83
CA ASP A 243 1.96 10.42 18.89
C ASP A 243 2.67 10.58 17.55
N PRO A 244 2.47 11.70 16.83
CA PRO A 244 3.13 11.94 15.54
C PRO A 244 4.64 12.10 15.62
N ASP A 245 5.21 12.28 16.82
CA ASP A 245 6.66 12.36 17.07
C ASP A 245 7.23 11.07 17.63
N TYR A 246 6.50 9.97 17.64
CA TYR A 246 6.89 8.74 18.34
C TYR A 246 8.28 8.24 17.93
N ASN A 247 8.52 8.10 16.62
CA ASN A 247 9.81 7.64 16.11
C ASN A 247 10.96 8.61 16.46
N THR A 248 10.72 9.92 16.39
CA THR A 248 11.69 10.95 16.82
C THR A 248 12.00 10.84 18.31
N LYS A 249 10.98 10.59 19.15
CA LYS A 249 11.17 10.42 20.61
C LYS A 249 11.95 9.15 20.95
N LEU A 250 11.76 8.06 20.23
CA LEU A 250 12.59 6.85 20.40
C LEU A 250 14.08 7.12 20.17
N LEU A 251 14.41 8.04 19.27
CA LEU A 251 15.79 8.46 19.03
C LEU A 251 16.32 9.38 20.12
N THR A 252 15.53 10.38 20.56
CA THR A 252 15.99 11.51 21.39
C THR A 252 15.84 11.29 22.88
N GLU A 253 14.82 10.54 23.32
CA GLU A 253 14.51 10.32 24.74
C GLU A 253 15.16 9.05 25.32
N LYS A 254 15.90 8.31 24.49
CA LYS A 254 16.58 7.06 24.88
C LYS A 254 15.62 5.99 25.44
N ASN A 255 14.37 5.98 24.96
CA ASN A 255 13.38 4.99 25.35
C ASN A 255 13.68 3.63 24.72
N ASP A 256 13.33 2.56 25.43
CA ASP A 256 13.30 1.21 24.90
C ASP A 256 12.14 1.07 23.90
N LEU A 257 12.31 0.25 22.86
CA LEU A 257 11.23 -0.09 21.94
C LEU A 257 10.14 -0.87 22.68
N PHE A 258 10.54 -1.91 23.40
CA PHE A 258 9.66 -2.79 24.17
C PHE A 258 9.73 -2.45 25.65
N SER A 259 8.64 -1.96 26.20
CA SER A 259 8.40 -1.84 27.63
C SER A 259 6.92 -2.15 27.89
N ALA A 260 6.57 -2.54 29.08
CA ALA A 260 5.18 -2.88 29.41
C ALA A 260 4.21 -1.76 29.01
N GLY A 261 3.30 -2.04 28.10
CA GLY A 261 2.33 -1.09 27.56
C GLY A 261 2.88 -0.10 26.54
N SER A 262 4.12 -0.26 26.06
CA SER A 262 4.60 0.52 24.91
C SER A 262 3.85 0.12 23.64
N PRO A 263 3.81 0.99 22.61
CA PRO A 263 3.21 0.66 21.31
C PRO A 263 3.79 -0.61 20.68
N TYR A 264 5.10 -0.83 20.78
CA TYR A 264 5.73 -2.07 20.33
C TYR A 264 5.22 -3.30 21.10
N ASP A 265 5.10 -3.21 22.43
CA ASP A 265 4.57 -4.31 23.26
C ASP A 265 3.09 -4.57 22.97
N ALA A 266 2.28 -3.53 22.80
CA ALA A 266 0.87 -3.69 22.43
C ALA A 266 0.71 -4.40 21.09
N VAL A 267 1.46 -3.99 20.06
CA VAL A 267 1.37 -4.51 18.71
C VAL A 267 1.96 -5.91 18.61
N TYR A 268 3.23 -6.07 18.95
CA TYR A 268 3.91 -7.37 18.78
C TYR A 268 3.53 -8.39 19.86
N GLY A 269 3.10 -7.90 21.03
CA GLY A 269 2.49 -8.75 22.03
C GLY A 269 1.18 -9.38 21.56
N THR A 270 0.34 -8.60 20.85
CA THR A 270 -0.89 -9.12 20.23
C THR A 270 -0.57 -10.11 19.11
N LEU A 271 0.41 -9.81 18.25
CA LEU A 271 0.90 -10.76 17.25
C LEU A 271 1.31 -12.08 17.89
N PHE A 272 2.15 -12.01 18.94
CA PHE A 272 2.62 -13.19 19.63
C PHE A 272 1.49 -14.02 20.22
N ASP A 273 0.49 -13.39 20.86
CA ASP A 273 -0.65 -14.10 21.47
C ASP A 273 -1.55 -14.79 20.44
N ILE A 274 -1.75 -14.15 19.26
CA ILE A 274 -2.48 -14.77 18.16
C ILE A 274 -1.73 -16.00 17.65
N TYR A 275 -0.42 -15.91 17.43
CA TYR A 275 0.40 -16.96 16.85
C TYR A 275 0.69 -18.11 17.84
N ALA A 276 0.62 -17.82 19.14
CA ALA A 276 0.78 -18.82 20.18
C ALA A 276 -0.47 -19.69 20.41
N ASP A 277 -1.64 -19.24 19.95
CA ASP A 277 -2.88 -19.99 20.02
C ASP A 277 -3.20 -20.62 18.65
N PRO A 278 -2.91 -21.93 18.44
CA PRO A 278 -3.09 -22.58 17.15
C PRO A 278 -4.57 -22.66 16.71
N THR A 279 -5.50 -22.24 17.55
CA THR A 279 -6.92 -22.19 17.20
C THR A 279 -7.31 -20.87 16.52
N LEU A 280 -6.47 -19.83 16.64
CA LEU A 280 -6.77 -18.50 16.14
C LEU A 280 -6.24 -18.23 14.72
N HIS A 281 -5.39 -19.08 14.18
CA HIS A 281 -4.84 -18.93 12.84
C HIS A 281 -4.98 -20.21 12.00
N GLU A 282 -4.54 -20.17 10.74
CA GLU A 282 -4.51 -21.33 9.84
C GLU A 282 -3.61 -22.44 10.39
N GLU A 283 -3.92 -23.71 10.00
CA GLU A 283 -3.25 -24.91 10.52
C GLU A 283 -1.75 -24.94 10.19
N ASP A 284 -1.37 -24.49 8.97
CA ASP A 284 0.03 -24.44 8.53
C ASP A 284 0.38 -23.05 7.94
N PRO A 285 0.94 -22.14 8.76
CA PRO A 285 1.34 -20.82 8.32
C PRO A 285 2.38 -20.81 7.17
N MET A 286 3.16 -21.89 7.01
CA MET A 286 4.19 -22.00 5.96
C MET A 286 3.60 -22.30 4.57
N THR A 287 2.32 -22.63 4.47
CA THR A 287 1.62 -22.92 3.22
C THR A 287 0.62 -21.83 2.80
N THR A 288 0.66 -20.69 3.48
CA THR A 288 -0.22 -19.55 3.15
C THR A 288 0.03 -19.01 1.75
N ASP A 289 -1.03 -18.55 1.09
CA ASP A 289 -1.02 -18.02 -0.26
C ASP A 289 -1.68 -16.64 -0.31
N TRP A 290 -0.91 -15.63 -0.65
CA TRP A 290 -1.37 -14.24 -0.74
C TRP A 290 -2.50 -14.07 -1.77
N GLU A 291 -2.33 -14.60 -2.99
CA GLU A 291 -3.38 -14.45 -4.02
C GLU A 291 -4.62 -15.27 -3.68
N GLY A 292 -4.43 -16.48 -3.13
CA GLY A 292 -5.53 -17.35 -2.71
C GLY A 292 -6.29 -16.85 -1.49
N CYS A 293 -5.69 -16.00 -0.64
CA CYS A 293 -6.35 -15.49 0.55
C CYS A 293 -7.48 -14.49 0.23
N LYS A 294 -7.38 -13.72 -0.85
CA LYS A 294 -8.37 -12.71 -1.23
C LYS A 294 -9.75 -13.34 -1.52
N PRO A 295 -9.88 -14.30 -2.46
CA PRO A 295 -11.16 -14.99 -2.67
C PRO A 295 -11.60 -15.82 -1.45
N ALA A 296 -10.68 -16.36 -0.65
CA ALA A 296 -11.01 -17.09 0.57
C ALA A 296 -11.63 -16.18 1.64
N PHE A 297 -11.08 -14.97 1.82
CA PHE A 297 -11.65 -13.93 2.68
C PHE A 297 -13.04 -13.50 2.20
N ALA A 298 -13.18 -13.21 0.91
CA ALA A 298 -14.46 -12.83 0.31
C ALA A 298 -15.56 -13.90 0.50
N GLN A 299 -15.18 -15.18 0.48
CA GLN A 299 -16.08 -16.32 0.75
C GLN A 299 -16.35 -16.57 2.25
N GLY A 300 -15.81 -15.73 3.13
CA GLY A 300 -16.00 -15.90 4.59
C GLY A 300 -15.18 -17.02 5.23
N LYS A 301 -14.13 -17.52 4.55
CA LYS A 301 -13.24 -18.56 5.11
C LYS A 301 -12.14 -17.96 5.99
N ILE A 302 -11.85 -16.68 5.83
CA ILE A 302 -10.90 -15.91 6.61
C ILE A 302 -11.65 -14.72 7.19
N ALA A 303 -11.45 -14.46 8.48
CA ALA A 303 -12.16 -13.40 9.17
C ALA A 303 -11.37 -12.10 9.30
N THR A 304 -10.04 -12.17 9.47
CA THR A 304 -9.25 -11.01 9.88
C THR A 304 -7.80 -11.09 9.39
N MET A 305 -7.22 -9.95 9.01
CA MET A 305 -5.81 -9.82 8.60
C MET A 305 -5.29 -8.41 8.94
N VAL A 306 -4.04 -8.26 9.35
CA VAL A 306 -3.36 -6.97 9.45
C VAL A 306 -2.80 -6.59 8.08
N LEU A 307 -3.31 -5.49 7.52
CA LEU A 307 -2.90 -4.94 6.22
C LEU A 307 -3.12 -3.43 6.22
N GLY A 308 -2.43 -2.70 5.37
CA GLY A 308 -2.75 -1.30 5.10
C GLY A 308 -4.09 -1.14 4.39
N SER A 309 -4.68 0.06 4.42
CA SER A 309 -5.98 0.34 3.80
C SER A 309 -5.97 0.17 2.27
N TRP A 310 -4.82 0.17 1.63
CA TRP A 310 -4.63 -0.17 0.22
C TRP A 310 -5.20 -1.55 -0.16
N ALA A 311 -5.31 -2.46 0.81
CA ALA A 311 -5.85 -3.81 0.57
C ALA A 311 -7.37 -3.82 0.38
N ILE A 312 -8.10 -2.81 0.86
CA ILE A 312 -9.56 -2.82 0.87
C ILE A 312 -10.11 -3.02 -0.53
N SER A 313 -9.67 -2.22 -1.50
CA SER A 313 -10.13 -2.29 -2.90
C SER A 313 -9.84 -3.66 -3.53
N GLN A 314 -8.66 -4.24 -3.28
CA GLN A 314 -8.29 -5.57 -3.80
C GLN A 314 -9.21 -6.69 -3.26
N PHE A 315 -9.58 -6.61 -1.99
CA PHE A 315 -10.49 -7.58 -1.38
C PHE A 315 -11.95 -7.36 -1.79
N GLN A 316 -12.36 -6.12 -2.06
CA GLN A 316 -13.66 -5.78 -2.66
C GLN A 316 -13.76 -6.32 -4.10
N GLU A 317 -12.74 -6.12 -4.93
CA GLU A 317 -12.66 -6.71 -6.27
C GLU A 317 -12.73 -8.24 -6.23
N ALA A 318 -12.04 -8.87 -5.28
CA ALA A 318 -12.12 -10.32 -5.09
C ALA A 318 -13.54 -10.78 -4.68
N ALA A 319 -14.25 -9.99 -3.86
CA ALA A 319 -15.64 -10.26 -3.51
C ALA A 319 -16.56 -10.21 -4.73
N GLU A 320 -16.42 -9.20 -5.58
CA GLU A 320 -17.16 -9.11 -6.85
C GLU A 320 -16.89 -10.32 -7.76
N GLN A 321 -15.62 -10.72 -7.90
CA GLN A 321 -15.20 -11.85 -8.72
C GLN A 321 -15.81 -13.19 -8.28
N VAL A 322 -15.95 -13.39 -6.96
CA VAL A 322 -16.56 -14.62 -6.42
C VAL A 322 -18.07 -14.51 -6.18
N GLY A 323 -18.67 -13.34 -6.46
CA GLY A 323 -20.11 -13.10 -6.34
C GLY A 323 -20.60 -12.93 -4.92
N THR A 324 -19.76 -12.42 -4.01
CA THR A 324 -20.12 -12.00 -2.65
C THR A 324 -20.26 -10.47 -2.57
N ASP A 325 -20.76 -9.94 -1.47
CA ASP A 325 -20.97 -8.50 -1.34
C ASP A 325 -19.64 -7.79 -0.99
N PRO A 326 -19.14 -6.85 -1.83
CA PRO A 326 -17.95 -6.07 -1.50
C PRO A 326 -18.10 -5.23 -0.22
N ALA A 327 -19.32 -4.89 0.20
CA ALA A 327 -19.61 -4.16 1.42
C ALA A 327 -19.27 -4.98 2.70
N ASP A 328 -19.10 -6.31 2.58
CA ASP A 328 -18.65 -7.17 3.69
C ASP A 328 -17.15 -6.98 4.03
N VAL A 329 -16.38 -6.35 3.14
CA VAL A 329 -15.00 -5.95 3.42
C VAL A 329 -15.01 -4.77 4.38
N GLY A 330 -14.56 -4.99 5.60
CA GLY A 330 -14.44 -3.98 6.65
C GLY A 330 -12.99 -3.62 6.93
N TYR A 331 -12.79 -2.44 7.49
CA TYR A 331 -11.48 -1.98 7.93
C TYR A 331 -11.61 -1.27 9.27
N MET A 332 -10.72 -1.56 10.21
CA MET A 332 -10.71 -0.95 11.54
C MET A 332 -9.28 -0.58 11.96
N PRO A 333 -9.12 0.44 12.83
CA PRO A 333 -7.81 0.75 13.41
C PRO A 333 -7.32 -0.39 14.30
N PHE A 334 -6.02 -0.40 14.61
CA PHE A 334 -5.50 -1.27 15.66
C PHE A 334 -6.13 -0.89 17.02
N PRO A 335 -6.70 -1.85 17.76
CA PRO A 335 -7.47 -1.55 18.97
C PRO A 335 -6.56 -1.27 20.17
N ASN A 336 -5.98 -0.10 20.19
CA ASN A 336 -5.20 0.43 21.30
C ASN A 336 -5.70 1.82 21.67
N SER A 337 -6.67 1.87 22.61
CA SER A 337 -7.26 3.14 23.05
C SER A 337 -6.33 3.87 24.02
N ILE A 338 -6.04 5.14 23.71
CA ILE A 338 -5.28 6.06 24.56
C ILE A 338 -6.21 7.19 24.98
N ASP A 339 -6.44 7.33 26.28
CA ASP A 339 -7.36 8.32 26.84
C ASP A 339 -8.76 8.32 26.20
N GLY A 340 -9.25 7.12 25.82
CA GLY A 340 -10.56 6.91 25.23
C GLY A 340 -10.64 7.24 23.73
N LYS A 341 -9.51 7.48 23.07
CA LYS A 341 -9.40 7.70 21.62
C LYS A 341 -8.61 6.57 20.97
N ILE A 342 -8.94 6.29 19.73
CA ILE A 342 -8.21 5.34 18.90
C ILE A 342 -7.56 6.12 17.77
N TYR A 343 -6.32 5.77 17.48
CA TYR A 343 -5.50 6.44 16.50
C TYR A 343 -5.10 5.49 15.36
N SER A 344 -4.87 6.07 14.20
CA SER A 344 -4.20 5.40 13.09
C SER A 344 -3.22 6.37 12.44
N VAL A 345 -2.12 5.87 11.89
CA VAL A 345 -1.17 6.67 11.15
C VAL A 345 -1.43 6.51 9.65
N SER A 346 -1.32 7.64 8.95
CA SER A 346 -1.34 7.68 7.49
C SER A 346 0.05 7.91 6.95
N SER A 347 0.44 7.12 5.96
CA SER A 347 1.72 7.23 5.24
C SER A 347 1.49 7.19 3.73
N ASN A 348 2.49 7.68 2.96
CA ASN A 348 2.45 7.49 1.52
C ASN A 348 2.46 5.99 1.16
N ASP A 349 1.80 5.64 0.05
CA ASP A 349 2.05 4.37 -0.62
C ASP A 349 3.25 4.55 -1.55
N TYR A 350 3.05 4.82 -2.82
CA TYR A 350 4.11 5.17 -3.73
C TYR A 350 4.20 6.69 -3.93
N MET A 351 5.38 7.12 -4.31
CA MET A 351 5.64 8.47 -4.78
C MET A 351 5.97 8.44 -6.26
N MET A 352 5.79 9.53 -6.97
CA MET A 352 6.10 9.66 -8.38
C MET A 352 7.24 10.66 -8.60
N SER A 353 8.30 10.22 -9.26
CA SER A 353 9.49 11.02 -9.58
C SER A 353 9.67 11.15 -11.09
N VAL A 354 10.37 12.20 -11.52
CA VAL A 354 10.70 12.46 -12.91
C VAL A 354 12.20 12.34 -13.12
N ASN A 355 12.61 11.53 -14.11
CA ASN A 355 14.00 11.37 -14.52
C ASN A 355 14.57 12.72 -14.98
N LYS A 356 15.58 13.21 -14.27
CA LYS A 356 16.21 14.50 -14.62
C LYS A 356 16.85 14.54 -16.01
N ASN A 357 17.15 13.37 -16.58
CA ASN A 357 17.76 13.23 -17.91
C ASN A 357 16.70 12.98 -19.01
N SER A 358 15.41 13.11 -18.69
CA SER A 358 14.33 12.98 -19.68
C SER A 358 14.50 13.98 -20.81
N SER A 359 14.39 13.52 -22.05
CA SER A 359 14.37 14.40 -23.23
C SER A 359 13.07 15.19 -23.37
N ASN A 360 12.03 14.79 -22.63
CA ASN A 360 10.70 15.41 -22.59
C ASN A 360 10.35 15.90 -21.18
N LEU A 361 11.32 16.53 -20.50
CA LEU A 361 11.25 16.87 -19.08
C LEU A 361 9.97 17.61 -18.71
N ASP A 362 9.61 18.67 -19.46
CA ASP A 362 8.42 19.48 -19.16
C ASP A 362 7.12 18.66 -19.27
N ALA A 363 7.03 17.76 -20.26
CA ALA A 363 5.88 16.87 -20.41
C ALA A 363 5.81 15.82 -19.29
N ALA A 364 6.97 15.28 -18.87
CA ALA A 364 7.07 14.34 -17.78
C ALA A 364 6.70 14.99 -16.42
N MET A 365 7.14 16.21 -16.18
CA MET A 365 6.76 16.99 -14.98
C MET A 365 5.25 17.27 -14.97
N ALA A 366 4.67 17.73 -16.08
CA ALA A 366 3.24 17.98 -16.20
C ALA A 366 2.42 16.69 -15.96
N TYR A 367 2.90 15.55 -16.47
CA TYR A 367 2.25 14.25 -16.23
C TYR A 367 2.31 13.85 -14.76
N ALA A 368 3.46 13.93 -14.12
CA ALA A 368 3.62 13.54 -12.73
C ALA A 368 2.77 14.41 -11.78
N GLU A 369 2.73 15.72 -12.01
CA GLU A 369 1.86 16.63 -11.25
C GLU A 369 0.38 16.27 -11.46
N TRP A 370 -0.06 16.13 -12.73
CA TRP A 370 -1.42 15.77 -13.06
C TRP A 370 -1.82 14.42 -12.45
N PHE A 371 -0.93 13.41 -12.53
CA PHE A 371 -1.20 12.08 -11.97
C PHE A 371 -1.47 12.14 -10.46
N CYS A 372 -0.67 12.91 -9.74
CA CYS A 372 -0.78 13.05 -8.28
C CYS A 372 -1.90 14.01 -7.83
N THR A 373 -2.48 14.83 -8.74
CA THR A 373 -3.50 15.82 -8.37
C THR A 373 -4.88 15.56 -8.96
N ASP A 374 -4.94 15.31 -10.27
CA ASP A 374 -6.18 15.38 -11.05
C ASP A 374 -6.58 14.08 -11.71
N SER A 375 -5.71 13.05 -11.70
CA SER A 375 -5.99 11.76 -12.34
C SER A 375 -7.13 10.98 -11.70
N GLY A 376 -7.40 11.23 -10.42
CA GLY A 376 -8.29 10.41 -9.61
C GLY A 376 -7.71 9.05 -9.24
N PHE A 377 -6.42 8.80 -9.47
CA PHE A 377 -5.79 7.50 -9.19
C PHE A 377 -5.98 7.07 -7.73
N ALA A 378 -5.61 7.91 -6.77
CA ALA A 378 -5.77 7.59 -5.35
C ALA A 378 -7.22 7.22 -4.99
N GLN A 379 -8.20 7.98 -5.48
CA GLN A 379 -9.62 7.70 -5.24
C GLN A 379 -10.07 6.37 -5.87
N ASN A 380 -9.63 6.08 -7.09
CA ASN A 380 -9.95 4.82 -7.78
C ASN A 380 -9.36 3.61 -7.07
N GLU A 381 -8.19 3.76 -6.46
CA GLU A 381 -7.55 2.71 -5.66
C GLU A 381 -8.08 2.66 -4.21
N GLY A 382 -9.00 3.55 -3.82
CA GLY A 382 -9.49 3.65 -2.43
C GLY A 382 -8.43 4.13 -1.45
N GLU A 383 -7.44 4.88 -1.95
CA GLU A 383 -6.34 5.43 -1.17
C GLU A 383 -6.61 6.86 -0.71
N ILE A 384 -5.89 7.27 0.32
CA ILE A 384 -5.91 8.65 0.82
C ILE A 384 -5.19 9.53 -0.21
N SER A 385 -5.83 10.62 -0.63
CA SER A 385 -5.18 11.58 -1.53
C SER A 385 -3.93 12.19 -0.89
N GLY A 386 -2.86 12.33 -1.69
CA GLY A 386 -1.67 13.08 -1.29
C GLY A 386 -1.90 14.59 -1.13
N LEU A 387 -3.05 15.10 -1.60
CA LEU A 387 -3.41 16.51 -1.50
C LEU A 387 -4.04 16.83 -0.14
N LYS A 388 -3.52 17.84 0.53
CA LYS A 388 -4.09 18.38 1.77
C LYS A 388 -5.49 18.95 1.52
N GLY A 389 -6.46 18.57 2.36
CA GLY A 389 -7.83 19.01 2.28
C GLY A 389 -8.70 18.24 1.28
N ALA A 390 -8.16 17.21 0.60
CA ALA A 390 -8.98 16.27 -0.17
C ALA A 390 -9.90 15.46 0.75
N ALA A 391 -11.03 15.00 0.20
CA ALA A 391 -11.95 14.12 0.93
C ALA A 391 -11.28 12.76 1.21
N MET A 392 -11.60 12.18 2.37
CA MET A 392 -11.22 10.81 2.69
C MET A 392 -11.89 9.83 1.72
N PRO A 393 -11.21 8.73 1.36
CA PRO A 393 -11.82 7.70 0.52
C PRO A 393 -12.99 7.01 1.25
N GLU A 394 -14.02 6.62 0.51
CA GLU A 394 -15.19 5.92 1.05
C GLU A 394 -14.82 4.61 1.77
N THR A 395 -13.75 3.98 1.32
CA THR A 395 -13.18 2.77 1.94
C THR A 395 -12.82 2.96 3.42
N LEU A 396 -12.54 4.19 3.84
CA LEU A 396 -12.21 4.56 5.23
C LEU A 396 -13.36 5.24 5.97
N SER A 397 -14.60 5.21 5.45
CA SER A 397 -15.76 5.80 6.12
C SER A 397 -15.99 5.27 7.54
N SER A 398 -15.62 4.01 7.81
CA SER A 398 -15.66 3.43 9.16
C SER A 398 -14.77 4.15 10.18
N PHE A 399 -13.73 4.82 9.75
CA PHE A 399 -12.85 5.59 10.65
C PHE A 399 -13.57 6.82 11.20
N ASP A 400 -14.33 7.52 10.36
CA ASP A 400 -15.16 8.65 10.80
C ASP A 400 -16.24 8.19 11.77
N GLU A 401 -16.92 7.07 11.49
CA GLU A 401 -17.96 6.49 12.35
C GLU A 401 -17.41 6.05 13.72
N LEU A 402 -16.18 5.53 13.77
CA LEU A 402 -15.50 5.10 14.98
C LEU A 402 -14.81 6.26 15.73
N GLY A 403 -14.78 7.45 15.14
CA GLY A 403 -14.07 8.61 15.71
C GLY A 403 -12.55 8.38 15.78
N VAL A 404 -11.98 7.70 14.79
CA VAL A 404 -10.53 7.45 14.71
C VAL A 404 -9.80 8.75 14.41
N GLU A 405 -8.82 9.08 15.20
CA GLU A 405 -7.92 10.19 14.90
C GLU A 405 -6.81 9.70 13.96
N LEU A 406 -6.97 9.99 12.65
CA LEU A 406 -5.96 9.71 11.65
C LEU A 406 -4.95 10.86 11.59
N PHE A 407 -3.67 10.55 11.72
CA PHE A 407 -2.60 11.55 11.68
C PHE A 407 -1.45 11.13 10.75
N VAL A 408 -0.61 12.09 10.39
CA VAL A 408 0.65 11.90 9.67
C VAL A 408 1.78 12.14 10.68
N GLU A 409 2.87 11.37 10.59
CA GLU A 409 4.06 11.62 11.40
C GLU A 409 4.62 13.02 11.12
N ASN A 410 5.12 13.67 12.18
CA ASN A 410 5.80 14.94 11.99
C ASN A 410 7.13 14.74 11.27
N PRO A 411 7.61 15.75 10.51
CA PRO A 411 8.89 15.69 9.83
C PRO A 411 10.03 15.38 10.81
N THR A 412 10.91 14.46 10.42
CA THR A 412 12.11 14.16 11.20
C THR A 412 13.01 15.41 11.27
N PRO A 413 13.47 15.83 12.45
CA PRO A 413 14.43 16.92 12.59
C PRO A 413 15.66 16.73 11.69
N ALA A 414 16.17 17.81 11.11
CA ALA A 414 17.22 17.75 10.08
C ALA A 414 18.50 17.03 10.52
N ASP A 415 18.86 17.10 11.80
CA ASP A 415 20.01 16.42 12.41
C ASP A 415 19.78 14.94 12.67
N LEU A 416 18.53 14.47 12.58
CA LEU A 416 18.14 13.08 12.79
C LEU A 416 17.77 12.35 11.48
N ILE A 417 17.73 13.05 10.34
CA ILE A 417 17.43 12.43 9.05
C ILE A 417 18.38 11.25 8.77
N GLY A 418 17.81 10.09 8.47
CA GLY A 418 18.53 8.85 8.21
C GLY A 418 19.07 8.15 9.47
N LYS A 419 19.00 8.75 10.66
CA LYS A 419 19.52 8.14 11.89
C LYS A 419 18.72 6.93 12.32
N TRP A 420 17.42 6.95 12.11
CA TRP A 420 16.57 5.77 12.35
C TRP A 420 17.09 4.55 11.58
N ASP A 421 17.31 4.70 10.28
CA ASP A 421 17.76 3.61 9.39
C ASP A 421 19.18 3.14 9.75
N GLU A 422 20.08 4.08 10.10
CA GLU A 422 21.43 3.75 10.55
C GLU A 422 21.40 2.87 11.82
N ILE A 423 20.57 3.25 12.81
CA ILE A 423 20.41 2.52 14.06
C ILE A 423 19.71 1.18 13.84
N ALA A 424 18.62 1.15 13.08
CA ALA A 424 17.89 -0.05 12.77
C ALA A 424 18.78 -1.11 12.09
N LYS A 425 19.61 -0.66 11.15
CA LYS A 425 20.57 -1.53 10.44
C LYS A 425 21.71 -1.99 11.35
N ALA A 426 22.28 -1.10 12.17
CA ALA A 426 23.39 -1.45 13.06
C ALA A 426 22.96 -2.39 14.20
N SER A 427 21.73 -2.24 14.68
CA SER A 427 21.16 -3.09 15.73
C SER A 427 20.57 -4.41 15.21
N GLU A 428 20.50 -4.62 13.90
CA GLU A 428 19.75 -5.74 13.27
C GLU A 428 18.25 -5.78 13.68
N VAL A 429 17.74 -4.63 14.15
CA VAL A 429 16.33 -4.42 14.54
C VAL A 429 15.59 -3.66 13.45
N ASP A 430 15.76 -4.04 12.19
CA ASP A 430 15.03 -3.41 11.09
C ASP A 430 13.53 -3.72 11.18
N PRO A 431 12.67 -2.75 11.56
CA PRO A 431 11.25 -3.01 11.71
C PRO A 431 10.55 -3.39 10.40
N TRP A 432 11.10 -2.98 9.26
CA TRP A 432 10.57 -3.29 7.92
C TRP A 432 11.28 -4.47 7.26
N GLY A 433 12.35 -4.96 7.85
CA GLY A 433 13.09 -6.10 7.33
C GLY A 433 12.27 -7.39 7.32
N ASP A 434 12.37 -8.17 6.27
CA ASP A 434 11.68 -9.44 6.04
C ASP A 434 12.57 -10.67 6.21
N ALA A 435 13.82 -10.48 6.65
CA ALA A 435 14.73 -11.58 6.94
C ALA A 435 14.22 -12.43 8.12
N SER A 436 14.30 -13.74 8.00
CA SER A 436 13.87 -14.69 9.04
C SER A 436 14.60 -14.54 10.38
N THR A 437 15.74 -13.85 10.41
CA THR A 437 16.49 -13.51 11.62
C THR A 437 15.94 -12.28 12.35
N ASN A 438 15.06 -11.52 11.71
CA ASN A 438 14.46 -10.33 12.29
C ASN A 438 13.58 -10.68 13.51
N PHE A 439 13.50 -9.79 14.48
CA PHE A 439 12.83 -10.03 15.76
C PHE A 439 11.38 -10.49 15.64
N LYS A 440 10.61 -9.93 14.68
CA LYS A 440 9.20 -10.30 14.48
C LYS A 440 9.02 -11.74 14.00
N PHE A 441 9.94 -12.25 13.17
CA PHE A 441 9.96 -13.66 12.77
C PHE A 441 10.41 -14.55 13.91
N ARG A 442 11.39 -14.12 14.72
CA ARG A 442 11.80 -14.85 15.93
C ARG A 442 10.64 -14.96 16.92
N MET A 443 9.84 -13.89 17.11
CA MET A 443 8.64 -13.91 17.95
C MET A 443 7.57 -14.84 17.38
N ALA A 444 7.29 -14.75 16.05
CA ALA A 444 6.34 -15.63 15.38
C ALA A 444 6.74 -17.10 15.48
N GLU A 445 7.99 -17.45 15.16
CA GLU A 445 8.48 -18.83 15.27
C GLU A 445 8.45 -19.36 16.71
N ALA A 446 8.80 -18.53 17.69
CA ALA A 446 8.69 -18.89 19.09
C ALA A 446 7.24 -19.23 19.45
N ALA A 447 6.30 -18.38 19.04
CA ALA A 447 4.87 -18.59 19.26
C ALA A 447 4.37 -19.88 18.61
N PHE A 448 4.61 -20.10 17.32
CA PHE A 448 4.23 -21.32 16.59
C PHE A 448 4.83 -22.59 17.18
N ASN A 449 6.03 -22.50 17.77
CA ASN A 449 6.69 -23.61 18.48
C ASN A 449 6.21 -23.79 19.92
N GLY A 450 5.12 -23.12 20.33
CA GLY A 450 4.51 -23.26 21.65
C GLY A 450 5.35 -22.68 22.78
N LYS A 451 6.23 -21.71 22.49
CA LYS A 451 6.94 -20.97 23.54
C LYS A 451 6.00 -19.97 24.21
N GLY A 452 6.18 -19.77 25.51
CA GLY A 452 5.38 -18.83 26.27
C GLY A 452 5.92 -17.39 26.19
N ARG A 453 5.23 -16.49 26.90
CA ARG A 453 5.62 -15.08 27.01
C ARG A 453 7.04 -14.86 27.53
N ASP A 454 7.61 -15.78 28.31
CA ASP A 454 9.00 -15.72 28.75
C ASP A 454 10.00 -15.64 27.57
N GLU A 455 9.72 -16.32 26.46
CA GLU A 455 10.58 -16.25 25.26
C GLU A 455 10.33 -14.95 24.49
N TYR A 456 9.09 -14.45 24.45
CA TYR A 456 8.77 -13.12 23.91
C TYR A 456 9.55 -12.04 24.67
N ASP A 457 9.48 -12.04 26.02
CA ASP A 457 10.16 -11.06 26.88
C ASP A 457 11.67 -11.08 26.67
N LYS A 458 12.26 -12.26 26.47
CA LYS A 458 13.68 -12.41 26.17
C LYS A 458 14.04 -11.82 24.81
N ILE A 459 13.25 -12.09 23.77
CA ILE A 459 13.47 -11.51 22.45
C ILE A 459 13.34 -9.98 22.52
N ALA A 460 12.31 -9.47 23.21
CA ALA A 460 12.11 -8.04 23.43
C ALA A 460 13.29 -7.38 24.13
N ALA A 461 13.83 -8.04 25.17
CA ALA A 461 15.02 -7.56 25.88
C ALA A 461 16.28 -7.54 24.99
N ASP A 462 16.49 -8.57 24.18
CA ASP A 462 17.58 -8.62 23.19
C ASP A 462 17.48 -7.45 22.20
N VAL A 463 16.25 -7.18 21.69
CA VAL A 463 15.96 -6.06 20.78
C VAL A 463 16.28 -4.71 21.43
N ASN A 464 15.79 -4.49 22.66
CA ASN A 464 16.05 -3.26 23.40
C ASN A 464 17.55 -3.03 23.60
N ALA A 465 18.28 -4.08 24.00
CA ALA A 465 19.72 -3.97 24.21
C ALA A 465 20.48 -3.63 22.92
N ALA A 466 20.14 -4.27 21.81
CA ALA A 466 20.76 -4.01 20.51
C ALA A 466 20.43 -2.59 20.00
N TRP A 467 19.17 -2.18 20.12
CA TRP A 467 18.71 -0.83 19.76
C TRP A 467 19.41 0.24 20.56
N ALA A 468 19.43 0.12 21.90
CA ALA A 468 20.06 1.10 22.80
C ALA A 468 21.56 1.24 22.52
N ALA A 469 22.28 0.11 22.33
CA ALA A 469 23.71 0.14 22.03
C ALA A 469 24.02 0.87 20.71
N SER A 470 23.29 0.56 19.65
CA SER A 470 23.48 1.19 18.33
C SER A 470 23.06 2.66 18.34
N ARG A 471 21.96 3.00 19.02
CA ARG A 471 21.53 4.38 19.18
C ARG A 471 22.58 5.23 19.90
N ASP A 472 23.11 4.74 21.03
CA ASP A 472 24.12 5.45 21.82
C ASP A 472 25.46 5.56 21.07
N GLU A 473 25.79 4.61 20.20
CA GLU A 473 26.98 4.70 19.33
C GLU A 473 26.78 5.75 18.21
N ILE A 474 25.61 5.84 17.62
CA ILE A 474 25.34 6.68 16.44
C ILE A 474 24.97 8.12 16.83
N LEU A 475 24.25 8.31 17.92
CA LEU A 475 23.78 9.63 18.37
C LEU A 475 24.62 10.22 19.54
N GLY A 476 25.40 9.43 20.24
CA GLY A 476 26.25 9.86 21.36
C GLY A 476 25.54 9.68 22.70
#